data_1213704aacf6a0fb83ec9d8dec6891a4
#
_entry.id   1213704aacf6a0fb83ec9d8dec6891a4
#
_cell.length_a   1.000
_cell.length_b   1.000
_cell.length_c   1.000
_cell.angle_alpha   90.00
_cell.angle_beta   90.00
_cell.angle_gamma   90.00
#
_symmetry.space_group_name_H-M   'P 1'
#
loop_
_entity.id
_entity.type
_entity.pdbx_description
1 polymer ?
#
loop_
_entity_poly.entity_id
_entity_poly.type
_entity_poly.pdbx_seq_one_letter_code
_entity_poly.pdbx_strand_id
1 'polypeptide(L)'
;YISSHVDNVLVDYALETMNQSKAVYYKLETRGTIFDTNYDGVEYLKKITPNIRYGVSLITSIWDKRFLLEVIGDEDYPAWEFELRRNREDDFVKKTDKLLLCDTRNILNITHMVQRGQYLRSSLRKLEQQGDTIVPSSRGKVGILFEFYTNAVCMLKRNDLIRQCVLKFVHVFGFKSISEKYSDEIKKGVYK
;
A
#
# COMPACT_ATOMS: atom_id res chain seq x y z
N TYR A 1 0.89 -10.77 7.83
CA TYR A 1 2.01 -11.62 8.26
C TYR A 1 3.31 -10.85 8.07
N ILE A 2 4.11 -10.76 9.10
CA ILE A 2 5.45 -10.16 9.06
C ILE A 2 6.42 -11.33 8.92
N SER A 3 7.28 -11.33 7.91
CA SER A 3 8.29 -12.38 7.79
C SER A 3 9.25 -12.34 8.99
N SER A 4 9.81 -13.46 9.30
CA SER A 4 10.46 -13.86 10.55
C SER A 4 11.54 -12.93 11.14
N HIS A 5 11.86 -11.80 10.50
CA HIS A 5 12.90 -10.92 11.01
C HIS A 5 12.56 -9.46 10.74
N VAL A 6 12.31 -8.70 11.80
CA VAL A 6 12.23 -7.24 11.77
C VAL A 6 13.63 -6.72 12.14
N ASP A 7 14.21 -5.90 11.29
CA ASP A 7 15.46 -5.25 11.59
C ASP A 7 15.20 -4.05 12.52
N ASN A 8 15.42 -4.25 13.80
CA ASN A 8 15.19 -3.23 14.82
C ASN A 8 16.08 -1.99 14.60
N VAL A 9 17.30 -2.18 14.07
CA VAL A 9 18.20 -1.05 13.77
C VAL A 9 17.59 -0.12 12.72
N LEU A 10 16.94 -0.71 11.70
CA LEU A 10 16.25 0.09 10.68
C LEU A 10 14.96 0.73 11.21
N VAL A 11 14.27 0.11 12.15
CA VAL A 11 13.11 0.71 12.81
C VAL A 11 13.53 1.91 13.67
N ASP A 12 14.59 1.76 14.47
CA ASP A 12 15.15 2.85 15.27
C ASP A 12 15.63 4.02 14.40
N TYR A 13 16.29 3.69 13.29
CA TYR A 13 16.68 4.69 12.28
C TYR A 13 15.47 5.45 11.72
N ALA A 14 14.39 4.75 11.42
CA ALA A 14 13.16 5.38 10.91
C ALA A 14 12.54 6.34 11.94
N LEU A 15 12.50 5.94 13.22
CA LEU A 15 12.01 6.79 14.32
C LEU A 15 12.89 8.03 14.51
N GLU A 16 14.19 7.85 14.50
CA GLU A 16 15.14 8.96 14.61
C GLU A 16 15.03 9.92 13.42
N THR A 17 14.96 9.39 12.20
CA THR A 17 14.76 10.17 10.98
C THR A 17 13.46 10.98 11.04
N MET A 18 12.35 10.39 11.48
CA MET A 18 11.09 11.11 11.67
C MET A 18 11.24 12.26 12.65
N ASN A 19 11.91 12.02 13.77
CA ASN A 19 12.09 13.02 14.81
C ASN A 19 12.97 14.19 14.34
N GLN A 20 14.09 13.91 13.68
CA GLN A 20 15.02 14.93 13.17
C GLN A 20 14.41 15.73 12.02
N SER A 21 13.77 15.07 11.06
CA SER A 21 13.18 15.71 9.88
C SER A 21 11.82 16.37 10.13
N LYS A 22 11.21 16.13 11.30
CA LYS A 22 9.82 16.52 11.60
C LYS A 22 8.79 15.91 10.64
N ALA A 23 9.12 14.75 10.06
CA ALA A 23 8.18 14.02 9.24
C ALA A 23 7.01 13.50 10.09
N VAL A 24 5.80 13.61 9.56
CA VAL A 24 4.58 13.16 10.26
C VAL A 24 4.15 11.77 9.86
N TYR A 25 4.78 11.23 8.83
CA TYR A 25 4.52 9.90 8.29
C TYR A 25 5.79 9.30 7.72
N TYR A 26 6.03 8.02 8.02
CA TYR A 26 7.16 7.26 7.52
C TYR A 26 6.73 5.87 7.11
N LYS A 27 6.77 5.58 5.82
CA LYS A 27 6.41 4.29 5.26
C LYS A 27 7.60 3.36 5.24
N LEU A 28 7.44 2.14 5.79
CA LEU A 28 8.51 1.16 5.95
C LEU A 28 8.61 0.17 4.77
N GLU A 29 7.82 0.38 3.73
CA GLU A 29 7.84 -0.44 2.50
C GLU A 29 7.43 0.37 1.27
N THR A 30 7.79 -0.12 0.08
CA THR A 30 7.56 0.59 -1.19
C THR A 30 6.24 0.24 -1.89
N ARG A 31 5.50 -0.76 -1.42
CA ARG A 31 4.35 -1.29 -2.15
C ARG A 31 3.32 -0.20 -2.47
N GLY A 32 3.04 -0.03 -3.77
CA GLY A 32 2.03 0.90 -4.28
C GLY A 32 2.39 2.38 -4.17
N THR A 33 3.57 2.72 -3.69
CA THR A 33 4.01 4.11 -3.54
C THR A 33 4.81 4.55 -4.75
N ILE A 34 4.50 5.71 -5.26
CA ILE A 34 5.28 6.44 -6.27
C ILE A 34 6.07 7.52 -5.53
N PHE A 35 7.32 7.69 -5.88
CA PHE A 35 8.22 8.62 -5.22
C PHE A 35 8.55 9.78 -6.14
N ASP A 36 8.63 10.99 -5.58
CA ASP A 36 9.08 12.15 -6.35
C ASP A 36 10.61 12.20 -6.40
N THR A 37 11.22 12.34 -5.24
CA THR A 37 12.65 12.65 -5.12
C THR A 37 13.26 11.96 -3.90
N ASN A 38 14.59 11.84 -3.94
CA ASN A 38 15.34 11.47 -2.76
C ASN A 38 15.20 12.57 -1.68
N TYR A 39 14.98 12.14 -0.46
CA TYR A 39 15.01 13.08 0.66
C TYR A 39 16.45 13.25 1.13
N ASP A 40 16.89 14.50 1.24
CA ASP A 40 18.22 14.89 1.74
C ASP A 40 19.40 14.17 1.03
N GLY A 41 19.25 13.89 -0.27
CA GLY A 41 20.25 13.17 -1.04
C GLY A 41 20.40 11.68 -0.71
N VAL A 42 19.63 11.15 0.23
CA VAL A 42 19.68 9.74 0.65
C VAL A 42 18.93 8.86 -0.34
N GLU A 43 19.63 7.94 -1.01
CA GLU A 43 19.08 7.15 -2.11
C GLU A 43 17.87 6.28 -1.70
N TYR A 44 17.90 5.67 -0.52
CA TYR A 44 16.83 4.80 -0.03
C TYR A 44 15.70 5.55 0.67
N LEU A 45 15.85 6.85 0.92
CA LEU A 45 14.83 7.66 1.59
C LEU A 45 14.15 8.59 0.58
N LYS A 46 12.85 8.39 0.39
CA LYS A 46 12.08 9.10 -0.62
C LYS A 46 11.04 10.01 0.02
N LYS A 47 10.83 11.17 -0.59
CA LYS A 47 9.69 12.02 -0.28
C LYS A 47 8.45 11.49 -0.99
N ILE A 48 7.35 11.38 -0.26
CA ILE A 48 6.06 10.96 -0.82
C ILE A 48 5.27 12.19 -1.21
N THR A 49 4.75 12.21 -2.44
CA THR A 49 3.79 13.23 -2.86
C THR A 49 2.40 12.89 -2.31
N PRO A 50 1.75 13.81 -1.60
CA PRO A 50 0.45 13.55 -0.97
C PRO A 50 -0.66 13.14 -1.95
N ASN A 51 -0.57 13.55 -3.21
CA ASN A 51 -1.59 13.31 -4.25
C ASN A 51 -1.60 11.89 -4.83
N ILE A 52 -0.67 11.04 -4.42
CA ILE A 52 -0.50 9.72 -5.02
C ILE A 52 -1.36 8.71 -4.29
N ARG A 53 -2.13 7.96 -5.08
CA ARG A 53 -2.92 6.84 -4.57
C ARG A 53 -2.04 5.85 -3.83
N TYR A 54 -2.43 5.47 -2.61
CA TYR A 54 -1.64 4.64 -1.69
C TYR A 54 -0.29 5.25 -1.28
N GLY A 55 -0.07 6.55 -1.52
CA GLY A 55 1.09 7.26 -0.99
C GLY A 55 1.11 7.20 0.54
N VAL A 56 -0.04 7.44 1.15
CA VAL A 56 -0.27 7.26 2.58
C VAL A 56 -1.12 6.00 2.80
N SER A 57 -0.68 5.12 3.68
CA SER A 57 -1.33 3.84 3.97
C SER A 57 -1.24 3.54 5.45
N LEU A 58 -2.27 2.90 6.01
CA LEU A 58 -2.25 2.43 7.40
C LEU A 58 -1.38 1.19 7.60
N ILE A 59 -0.99 0.54 6.49
CA ILE A 59 -0.15 -0.66 6.54
C ILE A 59 1.32 -0.24 6.56
N THR A 60 2.11 -0.83 7.45
CA THR A 60 3.58 -0.71 7.47
C THR A 60 4.11 0.71 7.53
N SER A 61 3.57 1.50 8.41
CA SER A 61 3.97 2.89 8.54
C SER A 61 4.03 3.35 10.01
N ILE A 62 4.88 4.32 10.25
CA ILE A 62 4.98 5.05 11.51
C ILE A 62 4.30 6.40 11.31
N TRP A 63 3.52 6.81 12.28
CA TRP A 63 2.72 8.03 12.20
C TRP A 63 3.00 8.95 13.39
N ASP A 64 3.05 10.24 13.15
CA ASP A 64 2.76 11.21 14.20
C ASP A 64 1.30 11.04 14.64
N LYS A 65 1.09 10.88 15.93
CA LYS A 65 -0.25 10.59 16.48
C LYS A 65 -1.26 11.69 16.17
N ARG A 66 -0.86 12.97 16.24
CA ARG A 66 -1.76 14.10 16.00
C ARG A 66 -2.17 14.14 14.53
N PHE A 67 -1.19 13.97 13.65
CA PHE A 67 -1.45 13.92 12.22
C PHE A 67 -2.36 12.75 11.85
N LEU A 68 -2.14 11.57 12.43
CA LEU A 68 -3.01 10.41 12.18
C LEU A 68 -4.46 10.69 12.60
N LEU A 69 -4.67 11.27 13.78
CA LEU A 69 -6.02 11.62 14.26
C LEU A 69 -6.70 12.67 13.38
N GLU A 70 -5.96 13.69 12.93
CA GLU A 70 -6.46 14.68 11.98
C GLU A 70 -6.90 14.04 10.65
N VAL A 71 -6.09 13.10 10.14
CA VAL A 71 -6.36 12.45 8.83
C VAL A 71 -7.49 11.43 8.92
N ILE A 72 -7.60 10.67 10.01
CA ILE A 72 -8.70 9.72 10.22
C ILE A 72 -10.04 10.48 10.34
N GLY A 73 -10.08 11.58 11.10
CA GLY A 73 -11.31 12.29 11.39
C GLY A 73 -12.26 11.47 12.27
N ASP A 74 -13.54 11.87 12.30
CA ASP A 74 -14.55 11.32 13.20
C ASP A 74 -15.48 10.30 12.53
N GLU A 75 -15.26 9.99 11.24
CA GLU A 75 -16.11 9.07 10.50
C GLU A 75 -15.69 7.61 10.70
N ASP A 76 -16.67 6.71 10.82
CA ASP A 76 -16.43 5.26 10.86
C ASP A 76 -16.35 4.69 9.43
N TYR A 77 -15.18 4.22 9.05
CA TYR A 77 -14.95 3.59 7.75
C TYR A 77 -13.80 2.56 7.82
N PRO A 78 -13.82 1.54 6.95
CA PRO A 78 -12.77 0.54 6.93
C PRO A 78 -11.43 1.10 6.41
N ALA A 79 -10.32 0.49 6.83
CA ALA A 79 -8.96 0.94 6.53
C ALA A 79 -8.68 1.16 5.02
N TRP A 80 -9.26 0.33 4.14
CA TRP A 80 -9.10 0.49 2.70
C TRP A 80 -9.87 1.70 2.14
N GLU A 81 -10.98 2.08 2.76
CA GLU A 81 -11.73 3.30 2.42
C GLU A 81 -10.95 4.54 2.84
N PHE A 82 -10.31 4.52 4.01
CA PHE A 82 -9.34 5.53 4.40
C PHE A 82 -8.29 5.78 3.32
N GLU A 83 -7.64 4.72 2.85
CA GLU A 83 -6.60 4.83 1.82
C GLU A 83 -7.12 5.38 0.47
N LEU A 84 -8.37 5.10 0.13
CA LEU A 84 -8.97 5.60 -1.11
C LEU A 84 -9.52 7.02 -0.98
N ARG A 85 -10.26 7.31 0.06
CA ARG A 85 -10.91 8.64 0.25
C ARG A 85 -9.90 9.69 0.66
N ARG A 86 -9.15 9.44 1.74
CA ARG A 86 -8.23 10.42 2.32
C ARG A 86 -7.04 10.76 1.41
N ASN A 87 -6.62 9.84 0.56
CA ASN A 87 -5.56 10.08 -0.42
C ASN A 87 -6.03 10.69 -1.74
N ARG A 88 -7.32 10.59 -2.09
CA ARG A 88 -7.82 11.01 -3.42
C ARG A 88 -8.81 12.14 -3.39
N GLU A 89 -9.75 12.11 -2.44
CA GLU A 89 -10.94 12.96 -2.43
C GLU A 89 -10.88 14.02 -1.33
N ASP A 90 -10.13 13.73 -0.27
CA ASP A 90 -10.02 14.65 0.85
C ASP A 90 -8.84 15.61 0.64
N ASP A 91 -9.15 16.89 0.63
CA ASP A 91 -8.19 17.96 0.45
C ASP A 91 -7.12 18.03 1.54
N PHE A 92 -7.35 17.39 2.68
CA PHE A 92 -6.45 17.49 3.83
C PHE A 92 -5.07 16.87 3.54
N VAL A 93 -5.02 15.62 3.08
CA VAL A 93 -3.74 14.96 2.74
C VAL A 93 -3.13 15.57 1.48
N LYS A 94 -3.95 16.02 0.54
CA LYS A 94 -3.48 16.66 -0.69
C LYS A 94 -2.87 18.05 -0.47
N LYS A 95 -3.38 18.76 0.53
CA LYS A 95 -2.95 20.13 0.86
C LYS A 95 -1.92 20.18 1.97
N THR A 96 -1.54 19.03 2.55
CA THR A 96 -0.55 19.04 3.61
C THR A 96 0.81 19.47 3.06
N ASP A 97 1.41 20.44 3.71
CA ASP A 97 2.81 20.85 3.53
C ASP A 97 3.77 19.99 4.38
N LYS A 98 3.20 19.09 5.18
CA LYS A 98 3.95 18.23 6.10
C LYS A 98 4.77 17.19 5.33
N LEU A 99 5.91 16.84 5.90
CA LEU A 99 6.84 15.90 5.30
C LEU A 99 6.35 14.46 5.48
N LEU A 100 6.21 13.76 4.36
CA LEU A 100 5.87 12.35 4.29
C LEU A 100 7.04 11.59 3.65
N LEU A 101 7.55 10.57 4.31
CA LEU A 101 8.73 9.81 3.90
C LEU A 101 8.40 8.34 3.63
N CYS A 102 9.21 7.71 2.77
CA CYS A 102 9.20 6.27 2.52
C CYS A 102 10.61 5.72 2.45
N ASP A 103 10.84 4.62 3.15
CA ASP A 103 12.09 3.87 3.06
C ASP A 103 11.95 2.73 2.05
N THR A 104 12.85 2.69 1.07
CA THR A 104 12.81 1.70 0.01
C THR A 104 13.48 0.37 0.37
N ARG A 105 14.08 0.26 1.56
CA ARG A 105 14.76 -0.97 2.02
C ARG A 105 13.80 -2.06 2.48
N ASN A 106 12.47 -1.80 2.51
CA ASN A 106 11.45 -2.76 2.94
C ASN A 106 11.72 -3.34 4.34
N ILE A 107 11.83 -2.47 5.32
CA ILE A 107 12.27 -2.75 6.70
C ILE A 107 11.52 -3.92 7.36
N LEU A 108 10.22 -4.04 7.11
CA LEU A 108 9.40 -5.09 7.71
C LEU A 108 9.26 -6.35 6.85
N ASN A 109 9.71 -6.32 5.60
CA ASN A 109 9.62 -7.46 4.65
C ASN A 109 8.27 -8.19 4.68
N ILE A 110 7.17 -7.44 4.63
CA ILE A 110 5.82 -7.97 4.77
C ILE A 110 5.40 -8.79 3.55
N THR A 111 4.86 -9.96 3.81
CA THR A 111 4.23 -10.79 2.80
C THR A 111 2.70 -10.71 2.92
N HIS A 112 2.04 -10.21 1.87
CA HIS A 112 0.59 -10.22 1.78
C HIS A 112 0.07 -11.64 1.58
N MET A 113 -0.73 -12.11 2.52
CA MET A 113 -1.24 -13.47 2.52
C MET A 113 -2.62 -13.61 1.91
N VAL A 114 -3.46 -12.63 2.16
CA VAL A 114 -4.90 -12.71 1.85
C VAL A 114 -5.31 -11.55 0.97
N GLN A 115 -5.98 -11.86 -0.13
CA GLN A 115 -6.60 -10.89 -1.01
C GLN A 115 -8.06 -11.29 -1.25
N ARG A 116 -9.00 -10.37 -1.01
CA ARG A 116 -10.44 -10.63 -1.14
C ARG A 116 -10.92 -11.87 -0.37
N GLY A 117 -10.42 -12.07 0.83
CA GLY A 117 -10.78 -13.21 1.66
C GLY A 117 -10.13 -14.54 1.26
N GLN A 118 -9.33 -14.60 0.19
CA GLN A 118 -8.67 -15.81 -0.31
C GLN A 118 -7.15 -15.72 -0.17
N TYR A 119 -6.49 -16.86 0.03
CA TYR A 119 -5.03 -16.92 0.10
C TYR A 119 -4.38 -16.74 -1.26
N LEU A 120 -3.31 -15.92 -1.31
CA LEU A 120 -2.42 -15.84 -2.46
C LEU A 120 -1.51 -17.08 -2.50
N ARG A 121 -1.48 -17.78 -3.63
CA ARG A 121 -0.68 -19.00 -3.80
C ARG A 121 0.82 -18.75 -3.72
N SER A 122 1.28 -17.63 -4.29
CA SER A 122 2.69 -17.21 -4.23
C SER A 122 3.13 -16.96 -2.80
N SER A 123 2.28 -16.36 -1.98
CA SER A 123 2.56 -16.09 -0.57
C SER A 123 2.59 -17.37 0.27
N LEU A 124 1.67 -18.30 0.01
CA LEU A 124 1.68 -19.61 0.67
C LEU A 124 2.98 -20.36 0.36
N ARG A 125 3.40 -20.43 -0.92
CA ARG A 125 4.66 -21.08 -1.30
C ARG A 125 5.87 -20.43 -0.62
N LYS A 126 5.89 -19.10 -0.54
CA LYS A 126 6.99 -18.39 0.12
C LYS A 126 7.09 -18.77 1.60
N LEU A 127 5.97 -18.91 2.30
CA LEU A 127 5.95 -19.32 3.70
C LEU A 127 6.35 -20.80 3.87
N GLU A 128 5.83 -21.69 3.04
CA GLU A 128 6.26 -23.09 3.02
C GLU A 128 7.77 -23.24 2.83
N GLN A 129 8.36 -22.45 1.92
CA GLN A 129 9.80 -22.40 1.72
C GLN A 129 10.59 -21.86 2.93
N GLN A 130 9.95 -21.05 3.77
CA GLN A 130 10.52 -20.52 5.02
C GLN A 130 10.34 -21.48 6.20
N GLY A 131 9.71 -22.64 5.99
CA GLY A 131 9.43 -23.63 7.03
C GLY A 131 8.19 -23.34 7.86
N ASP A 132 7.40 -22.31 7.47
CA ASP A 132 6.17 -21.98 8.18
C ASP A 132 5.02 -22.87 7.70
N THR A 133 4.35 -23.52 8.64
CA THR A 133 3.16 -24.33 8.36
C THR A 133 1.91 -23.47 8.57
N ILE A 134 1.16 -23.24 7.50
CA ILE A 134 -0.15 -22.59 7.61
C ILE A 134 -1.20 -23.67 7.79
N VAL A 135 -1.91 -23.64 8.91
CA VAL A 135 -3.11 -24.44 9.07
C VAL A 135 -4.15 -23.95 8.06
N PRO A 136 -4.60 -24.79 7.13
CA PRO A 136 -5.62 -24.41 6.16
C PRO A 136 -6.87 -23.96 6.92
N SER A 137 -7.18 -22.66 6.83
CA SER A 137 -8.48 -22.17 7.26
C SER A 137 -9.52 -22.50 6.17
N SER A 138 -10.79 -22.28 6.45
CA SER A 138 -11.89 -22.40 5.48
C SER A 138 -11.79 -21.50 4.26
N ARG A 139 -10.75 -20.66 4.19
CA ARG A 139 -10.51 -19.71 3.07
C ARG A 139 -9.94 -20.43 1.85
N GLY A 140 -10.59 -20.26 0.70
CA GLY A 140 -10.06 -20.74 -0.57
C GLY A 140 -8.75 -20.07 -1.00
N LYS A 141 -8.14 -20.63 -2.04
CA LYS A 141 -6.96 -20.04 -2.70
C LYS A 141 -7.42 -19.23 -3.92
N VAL A 142 -6.78 -18.12 -4.17
CA VAL A 142 -7.00 -17.27 -5.35
C VAL A 142 -6.78 -18.09 -6.64
N GLY A 143 -7.60 -17.88 -7.68
CA GLY A 143 -7.41 -18.51 -8.97
C GLY A 143 -6.06 -18.16 -9.59
N ILE A 144 -5.40 -19.16 -10.21
CA ILE A 144 -4.04 -19.00 -10.79
C ILE A 144 -4.00 -17.87 -11.82
N LEU A 145 -4.99 -17.81 -12.71
CA LEU A 145 -5.08 -16.78 -13.75
C LEU A 145 -5.27 -15.37 -13.15
N PHE A 146 -6.05 -15.26 -12.09
CA PHE A 146 -6.25 -13.98 -11.41
C PHE A 146 -4.98 -13.52 -10.70
N GLU A 147 -4.25 -14.42 -10.06
CA GLU A 147 -2.98 -14.10 -9.40
C GLU A 147 -1.91 -13.69 -10.42
N PHE A 148 -1.83 -14.41 -11.54
CA PHE A 148 -0.94 -14.03 -12.64
C PHE A 148 -1.29 -12.64 -13.21
N TYR A 149 -2.57 -12.40 -13.48
CA TYR A 149 -3.04 -11.09 -13.93
C TYR A 149 -2.70 -9.97 -12.94
N THR A 150 -2.95 -10.16 -11.65
CA THR A 150 -2.65 -9.14 -10.64
C THR A 150 -1.16 -8.86 -10.52
N ASN A 151 -0.32 -9.88 -10.60
CA ASN A 151 1.13 -9.74 -10.59
C ASN A 151 1.65 -9.02 -11.85
N ALA A 152 1.14 -9.39 -13.02
CA ALA A 152 1.47 -8.71 -14.28
C ALA A 152 1.07 -7.24 -14.26
N VAL A 153 -0.15 -6.92 -13.79
CA VAL A 153 -0.61 -5.53 -13.63
C VAL A 153 0.25 -4.76 -12.62
N CYS A 154 0.70 -5.39 -11.53
CA CYS A 154 1.60 -4.75 -10.58
C CYS A 154 2.99 -4.48 -11.17
N MET A 155 3.51 -5.40 -11.98
CA MET A 155 4.79 -5.19 -12.69
C MET A 155 4.68 -4.07 -13.73
N LEU A 156 3.60 -4.04 -14.49
CA LEU A 156 3.36 -3.03 -15.52
C LEU A 156 3.10 -1.64 -14.96
N LYS A 157 2.61 -1.53 -13.71
CA LYS A 157 2.41 -0.24 -13.03
C LYS A 157 3.70 0.52 -12.69
N ARG A 158 4.85 -0.11 -12.80
CA ARG A 158 6.15 0.56 -12.61
C ARG A 158 6.50 1.53 -13.74
N ASN A 159 5.84 1.41 -14.90
CA ASN A 159 6.04 2.31 -16.05
C ASN A 159 4.71 2.97 -16.41
N ASP A 160 4.61 4.28 -16.25
CA ASP A 160 3.37 5.03 -16.46
C ASP A 160 2.81 4.93 -17.90
N LEU A 161 3.68 4.85 -18.91
CA LEU A 161 3.26 4.66 -20.30
C LEU A 161 2.59 3.30 -20.49
N ILE A 162 3.22 2.24 -20.00
CA ILE A 162 2.67 0.87 -20.07
C ILE A 162 1.37 0.78 -19.28
N ARG A 163 1.31 1.43 -18.11
CA ARG A 163 0.09 1.50 -17.30
C ARG A 163 -1.07 2.13 -18.08
N GLN A 164 -0.85 3.25 -18.74
CA GLN A 164 -1.89 3.91 -19.55
C GLN A 164 -2.35 3.04 -20.72
N CYS A 165 -1.42 2.36 -21.40
CA CYS A 165 -1.77 1.42 -22.48
C CYS A 165 -2.60 0.24 -21.95
N VAL A 166 -2.20 -0.37 -20.83
CA VAL A 166 -2.94 -1.48 -20.22
C VAL A 166 -4.33 -1.05 -19.74
N LEU A 167 -4.45 0.12 -19.14
CA LEU A 167 -5.75 0.66 -18.72
C LEU A 167 -6.66 0.91 -19.93
N LYS A 168 -6.14 1.52 -21.02
CA LYS A 168 -6.91 1.71 -22.24
C LYS A 168 -7.35 0.36 -22.84
N PHE A 169 -6.45 -0.61 -22.89
CA PHE A 169 -6.76 -1.96 -23.38
C PHE A 169 -7.85 -2.64 -22.55
N VAL A 170 -7.74 -2.59 -21.23
CA VAL A 170 -8.74 -3.13 -20.30
C VAL A 170 -10.10 -2.47 -20.48
N HIS A 171 -10.13 -1.16 -20.71
CA HIS A 171 -11.38 -0.41 -21.00
C HIS A 171 -12.01 -0.79 -22.35
N VAL A 172 -11.21 -0.97 -23.38
CA VAL A 172 -11.70 -1.39 -24.73
C VAL A 172 -12.42 -2.76 -24.67
N PHE A 173 -11.94 -3.66 -23.83
CA PHE A 173 -12.58 -4.97 -23.61
C PHE A 173 -13.68 -4.97 -22.54
N GLY A 174 -14.13 -3.79 -22.10
CA GLY A 174 -15.22 -3.66 -21.11
C GLY A 174 -14.87 -4.11 -19.69
N PHE A 175 -13.60 -4.37 -19.40
CA PHE A 175 -13.17 -4.71 -18.06
C PHE A 175 -12.94 -3.44 -17.24
N LYS A 176 -13.62 -3.33 -16.10
CA LYS A 176 -13.35 -2.28 -15.13
C LYS A 176 -12.08 -2.61 -14.32
N SER A 177 -11.24 -1.62 -14.10
CA SER A 177 -10.11 -1.78 -13.18
C SER A 177 -10.65 -2.17 -11.79
N ILE A 178 -9.84 -2.89 -11.02
CA ILE A 178 -10.22 -3.31 -9.65
C ILE A 178 -10.67 -2.11 -8.81
N SER A 179 -10.03 -0.96 -9.01
CA SER A 179 -10.37 0.27 -8.30
C SER A 179 -11.69 0.91 -8.70
N GLU A 180 -12.04 0.85 -9.98
CA GLU A 180 -13.34 1.35 -10.47
C GLU A 180 -14.47 0.45 -9.99
N LYS A 181 -14.23 -0.86 -9.98
CA LYS A 181 -15.20 -1.82 -9.46
C LYS A 181 -15.47 -1.59 -7.97
N TYR A 182 -14.45 -1.33 -7.16
CA TYR A 182 -14.63 -0.97 -5.75
C TYR A 182 -15.29 0.39 -5.56
N SER A 183 -14.91 1.40 -6.33
CA SER A 183 -15.56 2.71 -6.29
C SER A 183 -17.06 2.61 -6.60
N ASP A 184 -17.44 1.78 -7.57
CA ASP A 184 -18.84 1.53 -7.91
C ASP A 184 -19.58 0.75 -6.81
N GLU A 185 -18.91 -0.20 -6.16
CA GLU A 185 -19.47 -0.99 -5.05
C GLU A 185 -19.69 -0.12 -3.80
N ILE A 186 -18.77 0.81 -3.52
CA ILE A 186 -18.94 1.81 -2.45
C ILE A 186 -20.14 2.71 -2.74
N LYS A 187 -20.22 3.26 -3.95
CA LYS A 187 -21.34 4.12 -4.36
C LYS A 187 -22.69 3.41 -4.28
N LYS A 188 -22.71 2.08 -4.44
CA LYS A 188 -23.90 1.22 -4.32
C LYS A 188 -24.23 0.82 -2.88
N GLY A 189 -23.40 1.20 -1.90
CA GLY A 189 -23.63 0.88 -0.49
C GLY A 189 -23.47 -0.59 -0.13
N VAL A 190 -22.73 -1.36 -0.94
CA VAL A 190 -22.50 -2.80 -0.73
C VAL A 190 -21.75 -3.12 0.56
N TYR A 191 -21.09 -2.11 1.14
CA TYR A 191 -20.27 -2.23 2.35
C TYR A 191 -20.81 -1.34 3.49
N LYS A 192 -22.13 -1.34 3.68
CA LYS A 192 -22.75 -0.75 4.89
C LYS A 192 -22.69 -1.75 6.04
#